data_df801f5563e4cab6d9216560016e6ae9
#
_entry.id   df801f5563e4cab6d9216560016e6ae9
#
_cell.length_a   1.000
_cell.length_b   1.000
_cell.length_c   1.000
_cell.angle_alpha   90.00
_cell.angle_beta   90.00
_cell.angle_gamma   90.00
#
_symmetry.space_group_name_H-M   'P 1'
#
loop_
_entity.id
_entity.type
_entity.pdbx_description
1 polymer ?
#
loop_
_entity_poly.entity_id
_entity_poly.type
_entity_poly.pdbx_seq_one_letter_code
_entity_poly.pdbx_strand_id
1 'polypeptide(L)'
;MFKRPTDPPQYTSLMAIPGVAAVGAYALAASMGHHDPTLAYAAASLSCISSIACLSSQQTARTGNALGLIGVGTGLAATLGAMQGTPEAYMQAAALLGAGGLTGAGIAARMAITDLPQLVAAFHSLVGGAAMAASVASYMGDPNPDLLHSVAAFAGTAIGGVTLTGSMVAFGKLQGIMKSAPLNLPGKNAINALMGLGTAGAGALVVTTGDPAIGLAALGGAAALSSAAGWCVLRLRLLAAGPC
;
A
#
# COMPACT_ATOMS: atom_id res chain seq x y z
N MET A 1 1.09 -4.68 25.59
CA MET A 1 1.03 -6.12 25.33
C MET A 1 1.36 -6.82 26.63
N PHE A 2 0.40 -7.54 27.23
CA PHE A 2 0.59 -8.18 28.55
C PHE A 2 1.46 -9.43 28.38
N LYS A 3 2.63 -9.46 29.03
CA LYS A 3 3.45 -10.67 29.15
C LYS A 3 2.79 -11.60 30.16
N ARG A 4 2.45 -12.82 29.74
CA ARG A 4 2.05 -13.87 30.70
C ARG A 4 3.30 -14.52 31.28
N PRO A 5 3.29 -14.98 32.56
CA PRO A 5 4.44 -15.65 33.16
C PRO A 5 4.89 -16.92 32.41
N THR A 6 4.00 -17.50 31.62
CA THR A 6 4.22 -18.72 30.81
C THR A 6 4.65 -18.44 29.38
N ASP A 7 4.80 -17.17 28.98
CA ASP A 7 5.24 -16.87 27.62
C ASP A 7 6.71 -17.27 27.43
N PRO A 8 7.04 -18.02 26.37
CA PRO A 8 8.43 -18.39 26.11
C PRO A 8 9.31 -17.13 25.90
N PRO A 9 10.61 -17.21 26.21
CA PRO A 9 11.53 -16.09 26.02
C PRO A 9 11.50 -15.64 24.55
N GLN A 10 11.35 -14.34 24.34
CA GLN A 10 11.17 -13.77 23.02
C GLN A 10 12.44 -13.13 22.54
N TYR A 11 13.00 -13.69 21.48
CA TYR A 11 14.21 -13.23 20.82
C TYR A 11 13.91 -12.28 19.64
N THR A 12 12.84 -11.45 19.76
CA THR A 12 12.48 -10.50 18.70
C THR A 12 13.59 -9.50 18.37
N SER A 13 14.45 -9.19 19.34
CA SER A 13 15.65 -8.39 19.10
C SER A 13 16.66 -9.06 18.17
N LEU A 14 16.73 -10.40 18.16
CA LEU A 14 17.61 -11.13 17.25
C LEU A 14 17.12 -11.05 15.78
N MET A 15 15.85 -10.78 15.55
CA MET A 15 15.32 -10.56 14.20
C MET A 15 15.73 -9.20 13.60
N ALA A 16 16.20 -8.26 14.41
CA ALA A 16 16.83 -7.05 13.90
C ALA A 16 18.15 -7.36 13.17
N ILE A 17 18.84 -8.46 13.51
CA ILE A 17 20.13 -8.82 12.90
C ILE A 17 19.98 -9.06 11.39
N PRO A 18 19.09 -9.93 10.89
CA PRO A 18 18.92 -10.11 9.44
C PRO A 18 18.45 -8.84 8.74
N GLY A 19 17.66 -7.98 9.40
CA GLY A 19 17.24 -6.69 8.83
C GLY A 19 18.42 -5.73 8.66
N VAL A 20 19.20 -5.55 9.72
CA VAL A 20 20.43 -4.72 9.67
C VAL A 20 21.43 -5.30 8.67
N ALA A 21 21.57 -6.62 8.62
CA ALA A 21 22.45 -7.28 7.65
C ALA A 21 21.98 -7.06 6.20
N ALA A 22 20.68 -7.15 5.91
CA ALA A 22 20.13 -6.90 4.57
C ALA A 22 20.31 -5.44 4.14
N VAL A 23 20.01 -4.49 5.02
CA VAL A 23 20.21 -3.05 4.77
C VAL A 23 21.70 -2.75 4.60
N GLY A 24 22.55 -3.30 5.48
CA GLY A 24 24.00 -3.12 5.43
C GLY A 24 24.61 -3.73 4.18
N ALA A 25 24.19 -4.92 3.78
CA ALA A 25 24.65 -5.57 2.54
C ALA A 25 24.26 -4.76 1.29
N TYR A 26 23.04 -4.22 1.25
CA TYR A 26 22.62 -3.34 0.16
C TYR A 26 23.43 -2.03 0.14
N ALA A 27 23.63 -1.39 1.30
CA ALA A 27 24.44 -0.18 1.38
C ALA A 27 25.90 -0.42 0.97
N LEU A 28 26.47 -1.56 1.34
CA LEU A 28 27.79 -1.97 0.91
C LEU A 28 27.86 -2.22 -0.61
N ALA A 29 26.89 -2.95 -1.17
CA ALA A 29 26.81 -3.18 -2.61
C ALA A 29 26.68 -1.87 -3.39
N ALA A 30 25.85 -0.94 -2.90
CA ALA A 30 25.70 0.40 -3.48
C ALA A 30 27.02 1.20 -3.44
N SER A 31 27.76 1.12 -2.33
CA SER A 31 29.08 1.77 -2.20
C SER A 31 30.13 1.18 -3.13
N MET A 32 29.96 -0.06 -3.56
CA MET A 32 30.80 -0.77 -4.53
C MET A 32 30.36 -0.54 -5.99
N GLY A 33 29.40 0.34 -6.23
CA GLY A 33 28.89 0.68 -7.57
C GLY A 33 27.77 -0.23 -8.08
N HIS A 34 27.27 -1.15 -7.24
CA HIS A 34 26.12 -1.99 -7.57
C HIS A 34 24.83 -1.32 -7.09
N HIS A 35 24.24 -0.51 -7.96
CA HIS A 35 23.03 0.28 -7.62
C HIS A 35 21.71 -0.39 -8.02
N ASP A 36 21.73 -1.69 -8.38
CA ASP A 36 20.50 -2.40 -8.74
C ASP A 36 19.71 -2.76 -7.47
N PRO A 37 18.55 -2.12 -7.22
CA PRO A 37 17.75 -2.34 -6.02
C PRO A 37 16.84 -3.57 -6.12
N THR A 38 16.83 -4.29 -7.25
CA THR A 38 15.86 -5.37 -7.55
C THR A 38 15.82 -6.44 -6.48
N LEU A 39 16.99 -6.93 -6.04
CA LEU A 39 17.06 -7.94 -4.98
C LEU A 39 16.59 -7.40 -3.63
N ALA A 40 16.88 -6.14 -3.31
CA ALA A 40 16.43 -5.50 -2.09
C ALA A 40 14.91 -5.30 -2.08
N TYR A 41 14.32 -4.92 -3.21
CA TYR A 41 12.87 -4.83 -3.36
C TYR A 41 12.18 -6.20 -3.28
N ALA A 42 12.76 -7.23 -3.89
CA ALA A 42 12.25 -8.59 -3.78
C ALA A 42 12.30 -9.09 -2.32
N ALA A 43 13.41 -8.89 -1.62
CA ALA A 43 13.56 -9.25 -0.21
C ALA A 43 12.58 -8.47 0.69
N ALA A 44 12.41 -7.17 0.46
CA ALA A 44 11.45 -6.33 1.16
C ALA A 44 10.01 -6.82 0.95
N SER A 45 9.63 -7.12 -0.30
CA SER A 45 8.31 -7.62 -0.65
C SER A 45 8.01 -8.97 -0.02
N LEU A 46 8.94 -9.92 -0.10
CA LEU A 46 8.81 -11.25 0.53
C LEU A 46 8.72 -11.14 2.05
N SER A 47 9.49 -10.24 2.67
CA SER A 47 9.41 -9.99 4.11
C SER A 47 8.05 -9.41 4.51
N CYS A 48 7.50 -8.48 3.73
CA CYS A 48 6.17 -7.90 3.98
C CYS A 48 5.06 -8.94 3.79
N ILE A 49 5.12 -9.78 2.75
CA ILE A 49 4.15 -10.87 2.53
C ILE A 49 4.20 -11.87 3.69
N SER A 50 5.41 -12.29 4.07
CA SER A 50 5.61 -13.19 5.22
C SER A 50 5.13 -12.57 6.53
N SER A 51 5.29 -11.26 6.70
CA SER A 51 4.75 -10.49 7.83
C SER A 51 3.24 -10.64 7.93
N ILE A 52 2.53 -10.40 6.83
CA ILE A 52 1.06 -10.50 6.78
C ILE A 52 0.61 -11.93 7.12
N ALA A 53 1.28 -12.94 6.55
CA ALA A 53 1.00 -14.34 6.85
C ALA A 53 1.21 -14.66 8.35
N CYS A 54 2.29 -14.17 8.94
CA CYS A 54 2.57 -14.36 10.36
C CYS A 54 1.60 -13.58 11.28
N LEU A 55 1.12 -12.42 10.86
CA LEU A 55 0.15 -11.61 11.62
C LEU A 55 -1.25 -12.24 11.69
N SER A 56 -1.57 -13.19 10.81
CA SER A 56 -2.85 -13.90 10.82
C SER A 56 -3.04 -14.80 12.05
N SER A 57 -1.96 -15.16 12.77
CA SER A 57 -1.98 -15.99 13.98
C SER A 57 -1.39 -15.24 15.18
N GLN A 58 -2.04 -15.36 16.35
CA GLN A 58 -1.53 -14.75 17.58
C GLN A 58 -0.16 -15.30 18.01
N GLN A 59 0.12 -16.57 17.70
CA GLN A 59 1.39 -17.21 18.06
C GLN A 59 2.58 -16.61 17.28
N THR A 60 2.36 -16.26 16.02
CA THR A 60 3.38 -15.75 15.11
C THR A 60 3.33 -14.23 14.92
N ALA A 61 2.37 -13.54 15.53
CA ALA A 61 2.13 -12.11 15.32
C ALA A 61 3.36 -11.23 15.61
N ARG A 62 4.19 -11.60 16.60
CA ARG A 62 5.42 -10.85 16.92
C ARG A 62 6.50 -11.01 15.87
N THR A 63 6.65 -12.24 15.35
CA THR A 63 7.53 -12.52 14.21
C THR A 63 7.05 -11.73 12.98
N GLY A 64 5.73 -11.72 12.72
CA GLY A 64 5.13 -10.94 11.66
C GLY A 64 5.45 -9.44 11.78
N ASN A 65 5.33 -8.87 12.97
CA ASN A 65 5.67 -7.46 13.20
C ASN A 65 7.15 -7.17 12.92
N ALA A 66 8.06 -8.05 13.36
CA ALA A 66 9.49 -7.91 13.09
C ALA A 66 9.81 -7.99 11.59
N LEU A 67 9.21 -8.96 10.87
CA LEU A 67 9.35 -9.10 9.42
C LEU A 67 8.82 -7.86 8.68
N GLY A 68 7.72 -7.28 9.14
CA GLY A 68 7.17 -6.06 8.57
C GLY A 68 8.12 -4.86 8.71
N LEU A 69 8.70 -4.69 9.89
CA LEU A 69 9.71 -3.64 10.13
C LEU A 69 10.95 -3.82 9.26
N ILE A 70 11.44 -5.06 9.14
CA ILE A 70 12.58 -5.40 8.27
C ILE A 70 12.23 -5.12 6.81
N GLY A 71 11.06 -5.58 6.33
CA GLY A 71 10.63 -5.39 4.95
C GLY A 71 10.49 -3.92 4.58
N VAL A 72 9.78 -3.14 5.39
CA VAL A 72 9.61 -1.70 5.15
C VAL A 72 10.95 -0.97 5.24
N GLY A 73 11.78 -1.27 6.24
CA GLY A 73 13.10 -0.66 6.41
C GLY A 73 14.02 -0.95 5.22
N THR A 74 14.05 -2.20 4.75
CA THR A 74 14.85 -2.60 3.57
C THR A 74 14.34 -1.90 2.31
N GLY A 75 13.01 -1.84 2.11
CA GLY A 75 12.40 -1.16 0.97
C GLY A 75 12.72 0.34 0.94
N LEU A 76 12.61 1.01 2.08
CA LEU A 76 12.97 2.44 2.20
C LEU A 76 14.45 2.68 1.92
N ALA A 77 15.34 1.85 2.49
CA ALA A 77 16.78 1.97 2.27
C ALA A 77 17.14 1.75 0.80
N ALA A 78 16.53 0.74 0.15
CA ALA A 78 16.71 0.46 -1.26
C ALA A 78 16.24 1.63 -2.14
N THR A 79 15.05 2.20 -1.83
CA THR A 79 14.50 3.34 -2.58
C THR A 79 15.38 4.59 -2.43
N LEU A 80 15.82 4.91 -1.22
CA LEU A 80 16.71 6.05 -0.99
C LEU A 80 18.07 5.86 -1.65
N GLY A 81 18.61 4.63 -1.62
CA GLY A 81 19.89 4.31 -2.27
C GLY A 81 19.83 4.28 -3.79
N ALA A 82 18.68 3.92 -4.38
CA ALA A 82 18.46 3.93 -5.82
C ALA A 82 18.06 5.30 -6.37
N MET A 83 17.63 6.21 -5.48
CA MET A 83 17.20 7.55 -5.88
C MET A 83 18.39 8.35 -6.45
N GLN A 84 18.28 8.74 -7.72
CA GLN A 84 19.22 9.63 -8.37
C GLN A 84 18.59 11.03 -8.37
N GLY A 85 18.79 11.78 -7.31
CA GLY A 85 18.16 13.07 -7.12
C GLY A 85 19.15 14.18 -6.77
N THR A 86 18.67 15.42 -6.85
CA THR A 86 19.41 16.58 -6.33
C THR A 86 19.42 16.55 -4.79
N PRO A 87 20.34 17.26 -4.13
CA PRO A 87 20.32 17.39 -2.67
C PRO A 87 18.99 17.86 -2.12
N GLU A 88 18.27 18.72 -2.87
CA GLU A 88 16.94 19.20 -2.51
C GLU A 88 15.91 18.06 -2.50
N ALA A 89 15.97 17.14 -3.47
CA ALA A 89 15.08 15.97 -3.52
C ALA A 89 15.29 15.05 -2.32
N TYR A 90 16.54 14.82 -1.90
CA TYR A 90 16.85 14.06 -0.69
C TYR A 90 16.34 14.76 0.58
N MET A 91 16.51 16.09 0.66
CA MET A 91 16.00 16.87 1.79
C MET A 91 14.46 16.82 1.87
N GLN A 92 13.77 16.94 0.73
CA GLN A 92 12.32 16.82 0.66
C GLN A 92 11.85 15.41 1.08
N ALA A 93 12.50 14.35 0.58
CA ALA A 93 12.19 12.98 0.96
C ALA A 93 12.39 12.76 2.47
N ALA A 94 13.51 13.23 3.04
CA ALA A 94 13.79 13.14 4.47
C ALA A 94 12.77 13.92 5.30
N ALA A 95 12.39 15.13 4.88
CA ALA A 95 11.39 15.94 5.56
C ALA A 95 10.02 15.28 5.56
N LEU A 96 9.57 14.75 4.40
CA LEU A 96 8.29 14.06 4.28
C LEU A 96 8.25 12.75 5.07
N LEU A 97 9.31 11.94 4.98
CA LEU A 97 9.43 10.70 5.76
C LEU A 97 9.49 10.99 7.26
N GLY A 98 10.23 12.01 7.67
CA GLY A 98 10.33 12.44 9.07
C GLY A 98 8.99 12.95 9.59
N ALA A 99 8.34 13.84 8.88
CA ALA A 99 7.03 14.39 9.26
C ALA A 99 5.95 13.31 9.32
N GLY A 100 5.86 12.46 8.27
CA GLY A 100 4.92 11.34 8.21
C GLY A 100 5.19 10.30 9.29
N GLY A 101 6.45 9.93 9.50
CA GLY A 101 6.87 8.95 10.51
C GLY A 101 6.59 9.42 11.94
N LEU A 102 6.94 10.67 12.27
CA LEU A 102 6.68 11.26 13.59
C LEU A 102 5.17 11.40 13.86
N THR A 103 4.41 11.85 12.87
CA THR A 103 2.96 11.96 12.97
C THR A 103 2.32 10.59 13.15
N GLY A 104 2.71 9.59 12.34
CA GLY A 104 2.21 8.22 12.44
C GLY A 104 2.55 7.56 13.77
N ALA A 105 3.79 7.70 14.24
CA ALA A 105 4.23 7.20 15.54
C ALA A 105 3.49 7.87 16.69
N GLY A 106 3.28 9.20 16.62
CA GLY A 106 2.53 9.96 17.61
C GLY A 106 1.06 9.55 17.72
N ILE A 107 0.42 9.26 16.58
CA ILE A 107 -0.96 8.73 16.55
C ILE A 107 -0.98 7.32 17.15
N ALA A 108 -0.12 6.43 16.66
CA ALA A 108 -0.07 5.04 17.10
C ALA A 108 0.20 4.89 18.61
N ALA A 109 1.06 5.75 19.18
CA ALA A 109 1.37 5.73 20.60
C ALA A 109 0.20 6.11 21.51
N ARG A 110 -0.79 6.83 20.99
CA ARG A 110 -1.96 7.29 21.76
C ARG A 110 -3.21 6.44 21.55
N MET A 111 -3.18 5.48 20.63
CA MET A 111 -4.34 4.66 20.30
C MET A 111 -4.52 3.52 21.29
N ALA A 112 -5.77 3.28 21.71
CA ALA A 112 -6.13 2.11 22.49
C ALA A 112 -6.11 0.85 21.61
N ILE A 113 -5.89 -0.32 22.22
CA ILE A 113 -5.87 -1.61 21.49
C ILE A 113 -7.22 -1.87 20.80
N THR A 114 -8.33 -1.40 21.38
CA THR A 114 -9.67 -1.49 20.83
C THR A 114 -9.86 -0.70 19.54
N ASP A 115 -9.04 0.34 19.32
CA ASP A 115 -9.13 1.24 18.18
C ASP A 115 -8.21 0.82 17.03
N LEU A 116 -7.45 -0.28 17.19
CA LEU A 116 -6.54 -0.78 16.15
C LEU A 116 -7.23 -1.02 14.79
N PRO A 117 -8.42 -1.63 14.70
CA PRO A 117 -9.07 -1.83 13.41
C PRO A 117 -9.36 -0.52 12.68
N GLN A 118 -9.72 0.52 13.41
CA GLN A 118 -9.97 1.86 12.87
C GLN A 118 -8.68 2.50 12.38
N LEU A 119 -7.61 2.40 13.17
CA LEU A 119 -6.29 2.92 12.82
C LEU A 119 -5.76 2.25 11.55
N VAL A 120 -5.89 0.91 11.46
CA VAL A 120 -5.49 0.14 10.28
C VAL A 120 -6.28 0.60 9.05
N ALA A 121 -7.59 0.81 9.17
CA ALA A 121 -8.41 1.29 8.05
C ALA A 121 -7.98 2.69 7.59
N ALA A 122 -7.69 3.61 8.54
CA ALA A 122 -7.21 4.94 8.22
C ALA A 122 -5.85 4.90 7.49
N PHE A 123 -4.88 4.15 8.00
CA PHE A 123 -3.57 4.02 7.36
C PHE A 123 -3.65 3.32 6.00
N HIS A 124 -4.51 2.32 5.87
CA HIS A 124 -4.71 1.63 4.59
C HIS A 124 -5.24 2.59 3.51
N SER A 125 -6.10 3.52 3.91
CA SER A 125 -6.56 4.59 3.02
C SER A 125 -5.38 5.45 2.53
N LEU A 126 -4.51 5.91 3.44
CA LEU A 126 -3.33 6.70 3.07
C LEU A 126 -2.36 5.92 2.19
N VAL A 127 -2.13 4.64 2.48
CA VAL A 127 -1.29 3.75 1.65
C VAL A 127 -1.88 3.59 0.26
N GLY A 128 -3.22 3.43 0.14
CA GLY A 128 -3.90 3.37 -1.15
C GLY A 128 -3.70 4.65 -1.97
N GLY A 129 -3.85 5.81 -1.34
CA GLY A 129 -3.60 7.10 -1.97
C GLY A 129 -2.12 7.27 -2.41
N ALA A 130 -1.19 6.86 -1.56
CA ALA A 130 0.24 6.90 -1.88
C ALA A 130 0.59 5.97 -3.05
N ALA A 131 0.06 4.75 -3.09
CA ALA A 131 0.26 3.81 -4.19
C ALA A 131 -0.27 4.36 -5.52
N MET A 132 -1.49 4.93 -5.50
CA MET A 132 -2.08 5.57 -6.67
C MET A 132 -1.23 6.74 -7.18
N ALA A 133 -0.82 7.65 -6.28
CA ALA A 133 -0.01 8.80 -6.63
C ALA A 133 1.37 8.39 -7.16
N ALA A 134 2.03 7.42 -6.53
CA ALA A 134 3.33 6.91 -6.96
C ALA A 134 3.25 6.25 -8.34
N SER A 135 2.19 5.48 -8.62
CA SER A 135 1.98 4.83 -9.92
C SER A 135 1.77 5.84 -11.04
N VAL A 136 0.96 6.87 -10.80
CA VAL A 136 0.76 7.96 -11.77
C VAL A 136 2.06 8.74 -11.98
N ALA A 137 2.77 9.09 -10.90
CA ALA A 137 4.04 9.80 -10.99
C ALA A 137 5.11 9.00 -11.74
N SER A 138 5.18 7.69 -11.49
CA SER A 138 6.11 6.79 -12.20
C SER A 138 5.82 6.77 -13.70
N TYR A 139 4.56 6.67 -14.10
CA TYR A 139 4.16 6.70 -15.52
C TYR A 139 4.48 8.05 -16.17
N MET A 140 4.28 9.18 -15.45
CA MET A 140 4.62 10.52 -15.94
C MET A 140 6.12 10.72 -16.11
N GLY A 141 6.94 10.02 -15.33
CA GLY A 141 8.40 10.12 -15.37
C GLY A 141 9.05 9.35 -16.51
N ASP A 142 8.33 8.43 -17.15
CA ASP A 142 8.85 7.62 -18.26
C ASP A 142 8.17 8.02 -19.59
N PRO A 143 8.91 8.65 -20.51
CA PRO A 143 8.34 9.09 -21.79
C PRO A 143 7.98 7.93 -22.73
N ASN A 144 8.53 6.72 -22.52
CA ASN A 144 8.26 5.53 -23.33
C ASN A 144 8.14 4.28 -22.44
N PRO A 145 7.07 4.20 -21.63
CA PRO A 145 6.91 3.09 -20.71
C PRO A 145 6.73 1.78 -21.48
N ASP A 146 7.49 0.77 -21.07
CA ASP A 146 7.32 -0.59 -21.59
C ASP A 146 5.99 -1.22 -21.12
N LEU A 147 5.67 -2.38 -21.67
CA LEU A 147 4.44 -3.10 -21.32
C LEU A 147 4.35 -3.38 -19.81
N LEU A 148 5.45 -3.81 -19.20
CA LEU A 148 5.46 -4.17 -17.77
C LEU A 148 5.25 -2.93 -16.90
N HIS A 149 5.92 -1.82 -17.23
CA HIS A 149 5.75 -0.55 -16.54
C HIS A 149 4.32 -0.03 -16.65
N SER A 150 3.73 -0.04 -17.85
CA SER A 150 2.37 0.39 -18.12
C SER A 150 1.34 -0.44 -17.32
N VAL A 151 1.50 -1.76 -17.31
CA VAL A 151 0.65 -2.68 -16.53
C VAL A 151 0.80 -2.43 -15.04
N ALA A 152 2.02 -2.26 -14.54
CA ALA A 152 2.30 -1.99 -13.13
C ALA A 152 1.72 -0.64 -12.68
N ALA A 153 1.90 0.42 -13.49
CA ALA A 153 1.33 1.74 -13.24
C ALA A 153 -0.20 1.73 -13.21
N PHE A 154 -0.83 1.04 -14.16
CA PHE A 154 -2.27 0.86 -14.16
C PHE A 154 -2.75 0.07 -12.92
N ALA A 155 -2.13 -1.07 -12.63
CA ALA A 155 -2.51 -1.90 -11.48
C ALA A 155 -2.37 -1.15 -10.16
N GLY A 156 -1.24 -0.45 -9.96
CA GLY A 156 -1.01 0.37 -8.76
C GLY A 156 -2.02 1.52 -8.63
N THR A 157 -2.37 2.16 -9.74
CA THR A 157 -3.40 3.22 -9.76
C THR A 157 -4.78 2.67 -9.42
N ALA A 158 -5.19 1.56 -10.06
CA ALA A 158 -6.52 0.98 -9.86
C ALA A 158 -6.68 0.39 -8.44
N ILE A 159 -5.71 -0.40 -7.98
CA ILE A 159 -5.71 -0.98 -6.63
C ILE A 159 -5.63 0.13 -5.58
N GLY A 160 -4.78 1.13 -5.80
CA GLY A 160 -4.64 2.28 -4.92
C GLY A 160 -5.93 3.07 -4.77
N GLY A 161 -6.64 3.33 -5.87
CA GLY A 161 -7.92 4.05 -5.86
C GLY A 161 -9.02 3.30 -5.09
N VAL A 162 -9.20 2.01 -5.34
CA VAL A 162 -10.16 1.16 -4.59
C VAL A 162 -9.79 1.14 -3.10
N THR A 163 -8.51 0.99 -2.79
CA THR A 163 -8.02 0.90 -1.41
C THR A 163 -8.23 2.22 -0.67
N LEU A 164 -7.91 3.35 -1.29
CA LEU A 164 -8.08 4.68 -0.72
C LEU A 164 -9.53 4.89 -0.22
N THR A 165 -10.47 4.81 -1.11
CA THR A 165 -11.86 5.15 -0.80
C THR A 165 -12.58 4.03 -0.04
N GLY A 166 -12.27 2.78 -0.36
CA GLY A 166 -12.81 1.63 0.35
C GLY A 166 -12.42 1.64 1.83
N SER A 167 -11.16 1.93 2.13
CA SER A 167 -10.69 2.02 3.52
C SER A 167 -11.23 3.25 4.25
N MET A 168 -11.47 4.38 3.55
CA MET A 168 -12.18 5.53 4.13
C MET A 168 -13.61 5.16 4.56
N VAL A 169 -14.33 4.42 3.73
CA VAL A 169 -15.68 3.93 4.08
C VAL A 169 -15.62 2.96 5.26
N ALA A 170 -14.65 2.05 5.28
CA ALA A 170 -14.46 1.12 6.38
C ALA A 170 -14.16 1.87 7.69
N PHE A 171 -13.26 2.84 7.66
CA PHE A 171 -12.96 3.71 8.80
C PHE A 171 -14.22 4.43 9.29
N GLY A 172 -14.99 5.08 8.40
CA GLY A 172 -16.21 5.78 8.75
C GLY A 172 -17.28 4.90 9.39
N LYS A 173 -17.36 3.61 8.96
CA LYS A 173 -18.25 2.62 9.59
C LYS A 173 -17.76 2.19 10.97
N LEU A 174 -16.47 1.96 11.13
CA LEU A 174 -15.86 1.56 12.40
C LEU A 174 -15.96 2.68 13.45
N GLN A 175 -15.85 3.95 13.01
CA GLN A 175 -16.00 5.12 13.86
C GLN A 175 -17.47 5.46 14.18
N GLY A 176 -18.43 4.74 13.60
CA GLY A 176 -19.85 5.06 13.77
C GLY A 176 -20.33 6.34 13.05
N ILE A 177 -19.46 6.99 12.25
CA ILE A 177 -19.80 8.15 11.43
C ILE A 177 -20.77 7.77 10.32
N MET A 178 -20.63 6.53 9.81
CA MET A 178 -21.45 5.98 8.74
C MET A 178 -22.24 4.78 9.25
N LYS A 179 -23.51 4.67 8.81
CA LYS A 179 -24.33 3.49 9.11
C LYS A 179 -23.67 2.23 8.56
N SER A 180 -23.57 1.19 9.39
CA SER A 180 -22.98 -0.10 9.01
C SER A 180 -23.85 -0.88 8.03
N ALA A 181 -25.17 -0.60 8.00
CA ALA A 181 -26.08 -1.25 7.08
C ALA A 181 -25.73 -0.93 5.61
N PRO A 182 -25.72 -1.95 4.73
CA PRO A 182 -25.46 -1.73 3.31
C PRO A 182 -26.60 -0.94 2.65
N LEU A 183 -26.23 -0.03 1.76
CA LEU A 183 -27.18 0.69 0.95
C LEU A 183 -27.65 -0.25 -0.19
N ASN A 184 -28.94 -0.53 -0.27
CA ASN A 184 -29.54 -1.28 -1.37
C ASN A 184 -30.05 -0.32 -2.43
N LEU A 185 -29.22 -0.03 -3.45
CA LEU A 185 -29.63 0.74 -4.62
C LEU A 185 -30.13 -0.20 -5.72
N PRO A 186 -31.24 0.15 -6.41
CA PRO A 186 -31.64 -0.57 -7.60
C PRO A 186 -30.52 -0.46 -8.66
N GLY A 187 -30.20 -1.57 -9.33
CA GLY A 187 -29.15 -1.57 -10.36
C GLY A 187 -27.71 -1.57 -9.86
N LYS A 188 -27.45 -1.76 -8.55
CA LYS A 188 -26.10 -1.76 -7.96
C LYS A 188 -25.09 -2.64 -8.69
N ASN A 189 -25.53 -3.82 -9.16
CA ASN A 189 -24.66 -4.76 -9.86
C ASN A 189 -24.26 -4.23 -11.25
N ALA A 190 -25.18 -3.55 -11.94
CA ALA A 190 -24.87 -2.92 -13.22
C ALA A 190 -23.91 -1.75 -13.06
N ILE A 191 -24.09 -0.92 -12.01
CA ILE A 191 -23.17 0.19 -11.69
C ILE A 191 -21.76 -0.35 -11.40
N ASN A 192 -21.65 -1.38 -10.57
CA ASN A 192 -20.35 -1.98 -10.24
C ASN A 192 -19.69 -2.62 -11.47
N ALA A 193 -20.49 -3.31 -12.31
CA ALA A 193 -19.99 -3.89 -13.56
C ALA A 193 -19.49 -2.81 -14.52
N LEU A 194 -20.23 -1.71 -14.69
CA LEU A 194 -19.82 -0.59 -15.55
C LEU A 194 -18.54 0.07 -15.05
N MET A 195 -18.40 0.29 -13.72
CA MET A 195 -17.15 0.82 -13.14
C MET A 195 -15.97 -0.14 -13.35
N GLY A 196 -16.19 -1.45 -13.16
CA GLY A 196 -15.17 -2.47 -13.40
C GLY A 196 -14.74 -2.53 -14.86
N LEU A 197 -15.71 -2.57 -15.78
CA LEU A 197 -15.45 -2.56 -17.24
C LEU A 197 -14.78 -1.26 -17.68
N GLY A 198 -15.23 -0.12 -17.17
CA GLY A 198 -14.61 1.18 -17.44
C GLY A 198 -13.17 1.24 -16.97
N THR A 199 -12.88 0.72 -15.75
CA THR A 199 -11.51 0.62 -15.22
C THR A 199 -10.65 -0.31 -16.08
N ALA A 200 -11.18 -1.48 -16.48
CA ALA A 200 -10.47 -2.41 -17.37
C ALA A 200 -10.21 -1.81 -18.76
N GLY A 201 -11.19 -1.07 -19.31
CA GLY A 201 -11.05 -0.36 -20.58
C GLY A 201 -9.98 0.75 -20.51
N ALA A 202 -9.94 1.49 -19.40
CA ALA A 202 -8.87 2.46 -19.15
C ALA A 202 -7.50 1.76 -19.08
N GLY A 203 -7.40 0.61 -18.42
CA GLY A 203 -6.19 -0.20 -18.39
C GLY A 203 -5.74 -0.67 -19.77
N ALA A 204 -6.68 -1.13 -20.60
CA ALA A 204 -6.38 -1.49 -21.98
C ALA A 204 -5.83 -0.30 -22.77
N LEU A 205 -6.39 0.90 -22.60
CA LEU A 205 -5.86 2.11 -23.22
C LEU A 205 -4.44 2.45 -22.75
N VAL A 206 -4.16 2.38 -21.44
CA VAL A 206 -2.82 2.62 -20.90
C VAL A 206 -1.77 1.70 -21.52
N VAL A 207 -2.15 0.43 -21.73
CA VAL A 207 -1.22 -0.60 -22.22
C VAL A 207 -1.05 -0.56 -23.73
N THR A 208 -2.09 -0.16 -24.50
CA THR A 208 -2.09 -0.25 -25.97
C THR A 208 -1.78 1.07 -26.65
N THR A 209 -1.90 2.21 -25.93
CA THR A 209 -1.62 3.50 -26.54
C THR A 209 -0.13 3.74 -26.60
N GLY A 210 0.36 4.22 -27.75
CA GLY A 210 1.72 4.75 -27.88
C GLY A 210 1.83 6.24 -27.53
N ASP A 211 0.71 6.89 -27.16
CA ASP A 211 0.67 8.31 -26.81
C ASP A 211 0.63 8.48 -25.29
N PRO A 212 1.69 9.05 -24.69
CA PRO A 212 1.76 9.26 -23.24
C PRO A 212 0.63 10.13 -22.67
N ALA A 213 0.13 11.10 -23.46
CA ALA A 213 -0.97 11.96 -23.02
C ALA A 213 -2.29 11.18 -22.90
N ILE A 214 -2.59 10.32 -23.87
CA ILE A 214 -3.76 9.44 -23.83
C ILE A 214 -3.60 8.43 -22.68
N GLY A 215 -2.42 7.84 -22.51
CA GLY A 215 -2.13 6.93 -21.40
C GLY A 215 -2.32 7.58 -20.03
N LEU A 216 -1.84 8.80 -19.83
CA LEU A 216 -2.03 9.55 -18.62
C LEU A 216 -3.50 9.90 -18.34
N ALA A 217 -4.25 10.30 -19.39
CA ALA A 217 -5.68 10.56 -19.28
C ALA A 217 -6.45 9.27 -18.90
N ALA A 218 -6.06 8.13 -19.48
CA ALA A 218 -6.63 6.82 -19.15
C ALA A 218 -6.30 6.41 -17.70
N LEU A 219 -5.09 6.66 -17.20
CA LEU A 219 -4.72 6.46 -15.78
C LEU A 219 -5.57 7.34 -14.86
N GLY A 220 -5.79 8.60 -15.21
CA GLY A 220 -6.69 9.51 -14.47
C GLY A 220 -8.13 8.97 -14.44
N GLY A 221 -8.63 8.46 -15.57
CA GLY A 221 -9.90 7.77 -15.63
C GLY A 221 -9.96 6.52 -14.76
N ALA A 222 -8.92 5.69 -14.78
CA ALA A 222 -8.79 4.51 -13.93
C ALA A 222 -8.80 4.89 -12.45
N ALA A 223 -8.07 5.94 -12.05
CA ALA A 223 -8.03 6.46 -10.69
C ALA A 223 -9.42 6.89 -10.21
N ALA A 224 -10.15 7.64 -11.04
CA ALA A 224 -11.49 8.12 -10.72
C ALA A 224 -12.50 6.96 -10.60
N LEU A 225 -12.52 6.06 -11.57
CA LEU A 225 -13.44 4.91 -11.60
C LEU A 225 -13.16 3.92 -10.47
N SER A 226 -11.90 3.60 -10.21
CA SER A 226 -11.50 2.70 -9.12
C SER A 226 -11.80 3.30 -7.75
N SER A 227 -11.60 4.61 -7.57
CA SER A 227 -11.98 5.31 -6.35
C SER A 227 -13.49 5.33 -6.15
N ALA A 228 -14.27 5.58 -7.21
CA ALA A 228 -15.73 5.47 -7.16
C ALA A 228 -16.17 4.04 -6.83
N ALA A 229 -15.53 3.02 -7.42
CA ALA A 229 -15.81 1.62 -7.13
C ALA A 229 -15.51 1.27 -5.67
N GLY A 230 -14.38 1.69 -5.10
CA GLY A 230 -14.05 1.47 -3.69
C GLY A 230 -15.09 2.05 -2.73
N TRP A 231 -15.57 3.24 -3.04
CA TRP A 231 -16.67 3.87 -2.28
C TRP A 231 -17.98 3.09 -2.40
N CYS A 232 -18.37 2.69 -3.63
CA CYS A 232 -19.62 2.00 -3.90
C CYS A 232 -19.63 0.59 -3.34
N VAL A 233 -18.56 -0.18 -3.55
CA VAL A 233 -18.45 -1.59 -3.14
C VAL A 233 -18.68 -1.77 -1.63
N LEU A 234 -18.11 -0.92 -0.80
CA LEU A 234 -18.25 -1.02 0.64
C LEU A 234 -19.53 -0.39 1.19
N ARG A 235 -20.17 0.48 0.44
CA ARG A 235 -21.52 0.96 0.75
C ARG A 235 -22.63 0.03 0.24
N LEU A 236 -22.42 -0.55 -0.93
CA LEU A 236 -23.34 -1.47 -1.61
C LEU A 236 -22.82 -2.88 -1.37
N ARG A 237 -23.53 -3.76 -0.68
CA ARG A 237 -23.12 -5.18 -0.60
C ARG A 237 -22.87 -5.72 -2.00
N LEU A 238 -21.62 -6.02 -2.35
CA LEU A 238 -21.29 -6.84 -3.50
C LEU A 238 -21.69 -8.26 -3.19
N LEU A 239 -22.53 -8.82 -4.06
CA LEU A 239 -23.01 -10.19 -4.08
C LEU A 239 -23.87 -10.56 -2.86
N ALA A 240 -25.13 -10.80 -3.13
CA ALA A 240 -26.04 -11.43 -2.22
C ALA A 240 -25.42 -12.76 -1.71
N ALA A 241 -24.92 -12.76 -0.49
CA ALA A 241 -25.04 -13.95 0.30
C ALA A 241 -26.55 -14.16 0.43
N GLY A 242 -27.05 -15.27 -0.10
CA GLY A 242 -28.44 -15.65 0.00
C GLY A 242 -28.92 -15.63 1.47
N PRO A 243 -30.24 -15.67 1.68
CA PRO A 243 -30.79 -15.65 3.01
C PRO A 243 -30.21 -16.85 3.80
N CYS A 244 -29.61 -16.54 4.97
CA CYS A 244 -29.51 -17.54 6.03
C CYS A 244 -30.86 -17.68 6.67
#